data_3b67950f2a20de13200396589ff3b84f
#
_entry.id   3b67950f2a20de13200396589ff3b84f
#
_cell.length_a   1.000
_cell.length_b   1.000
_cell.length_c   1.000
_cell.angle_alpha   90.00
_cell.angle_beta   90.00
_cell.angle_gamma   90.00
#
_symmetry.space_group_name_H-M   'P 1'
#
loop_
_entity.id
_entity.type
_entity.pdbx_description
1 polymer ?
#
loop_
_entity_poly.entity_id
_entity_poly.type
_entity_poly.pdbx_seq_one_letter_code
_entity_poly.pdbx_strand_id
1 'polypeptide(L)'
;MPRGEREQLIVEAAIAEFSRATYAGASLAAIAAQADVSKTLIISYFGSKEAVYAACVTKIGTQIEQAVADALNSPHHLAGAGAAGERVLAAIFTTFEGHPGDWHVLFDRSVPHGPARDAAREQRTILRQQAFAGVSRSLGSVGLTDPVDLVAATGVWEHMVSALMLFWRNHPEESAAAMVARAHRVLAAMAGHTLDRVRG
;
A
#
# COMPACT_ATOMS: atom_id res chain seq x y z
N MET A 1 -6.97 -6.92 -29.59
CA MET A 1 -6.81 -6.94 -28.13
C MET A 1 -8.19 -6.93 -27.49
N PRO A 2 -8.53 -7.87 -26.59
CA PRO A 2 -9.80 -7.92 -25.87
C PRO A 2 -10.03 -6.66 -25.02
N ARG A 3 -11.30 -6.37 -24.70
CA ARG A 3 -11.67 -5.17 -23.93
C ARG A 3 -10.97 -5.14 -22.56
N GLY A 4 -10.98 -6.26 -21.83
CA GLY A 4 -10.39 -6.34 -20.48
C GLY A 4 -8.87 -6.09 -20.46
N GLU A 5 -8.14 -6.59 -21.45
CA GLU A 5 -6.70 -6.32 -21.57
C GLU A 5 -6.42 -4.82 -21.79
N ARG A 6 -7.28 -4.17 -22.59
CA ARG A 6 -7.16 -2.75 -22.86
C ARG A 6 -7.49 -1.89 -21.64
N GLU A 7 -8.51 -2.29 -20.88
CA GLU A 7 -8.84 -1.65 -19.58
C GLU A 7 -7.67 -1.76 -18.60
N GLN A 8 -7.02 -2.92 -18.52
CA GLN A 8 -5.83 -3.13 -17.68
C GLN A 8 -4.68 -2.20 -18.06
N LEU A 9 -4.36 -2.09 -19.36
CA LEU A 9 -3.32 -1.19 -19.84
C LEU A 9 -3.61 0.27 -19.51
N ILE A 10 -4.87 0.70 -19.65
CA ILE A 10 -5.28 2.06 -19.28
C ILE A 10 -5.10 2.29 -17.78
N VAL A 11 -5.50 1.33 -16.94
CA VAL A 11 -5.36 1.43 -15.48
C VAL A 11 -3.88 1.47 -15.08
N GLU A 12 -3.01 0.68 -15.70
CA GLU A 12 -1.57 0.71 -15.44
C GLU A 12 -0.94 2.05 -15.81
N ALA A 13 -1.24 2.57 -17.00
CA ALA A 13 -0.80 3.90 -17.40
C ALA A 13 -1.35 5.00 -16.48
N ALA A 14 -2.60 4.84 -16.01
CA ALA A 14 -3.23 5.79 -15.09
C ALA A 14 -2.57 5.76 -13.70
N ILE A 15 -2.24 4.59 -13.16
CA ILE A 15 -1.52 4.46 -11.90
C ILE A 15 -0.16 5.18 -12.00
N ALA A 16 0.61 4.93 -13.06
CA ALA A 16 1.89 5.59 -13.27
C ALA A 16 1.76 7.13 -13.36
N GLU A 17 0.74 7.63 -14.07
CA GLU A 17 0.49 9.07 -14.17
C GLU A 17 0.04 9.69 -12.84
N PHE A 18 -0.87 9.05 -12.09
CA PHE A 18 -1.28 9.52 -10.77
C PHE A 18 -0.15 9.45 -9.74
N SER A 19 0.69 8.43 -9.80
CA SER A 19 1.89 8.29 -8.97
C SER A 19 2.87 9.43 -9.18
N ARG A 20 3.07 9.83 -10.45
CA ARG A 20 4.00 10.90 -10.85
C ARG A 20 3.46 12.31 -10.59
N ALA A 21 2.18 12.56 -10.93
CA ALA A 21 1.61 13.91 -11.03
C ALA A 21 0.56 14.21 -9.96
N THR A 22 0.22 13.28 -9.10
CA THR A 22 -0.95 13.29 -8.21
C THR A 22 -2.28 13.39 -8.98
N TYR A 23 -3.40 13.22 -8.29
CA TYR A 23 -4.70 13.37 -8.94
C TYR A 23 -4.87 14.77 -9.56
N ALA A 24 -4.48 15.83 -8.86
CA ALA A 24 -4.68 17.20 -9.33
C ALA A 24 -3.90 17.49 -10.61
N GLY A 25 -2.65 17.03 -10.71
CA GLY A 25 -1.77 17.29 -11.87
C GLY A 25 -1.94 16.34 -13.03
N ALA A 26 -2.48 15.14 -12.82
CA ALA A 26 -2.68 14.15 -13.87
C ALA A 26 -3.78 14.53 -14.86
N SER A 27 -3.66 14.06 -16.11
CA SER A 27 -4.66 14.31 -17.15
C SER A 27 -5.01 13.05 -17.93
N LEU A 28 -6.27 12.94 -18.37
CA LEU A 28 -6.68 11.84 -19.28
C LEU A 28 -5.92 11.84 -20.61
N ALA A 29 -5.41 12.99 -21.04
CA ALA A 29 -4.60 13.08 -22.26
C ALA A 29 -3.22 12.43 -22.05
N ALA A 30 -2.58 12.68 -20.90
CA ALA A 30 -1.31 12.04 -20.55
C ALA A 30 -1.47 10.53 -20.38
N ILE A 31 -2.53 10.08 -19.69
CA ILE A 31 -2.85 8.66 -19.56
C ILE A 31 -3.07 8.01 -20.92
N ALA A 32 -3.82 8.66 -21.83
CA ALA A 32 -4.10 8.17 -23.16
C ALA A 32 -2.80 8.01 -23.99
N ALA A 33 -1.91 9.01 -23.93
CA ALA A 33 -0.61 8.95 -24.60
C ALA A 33 0.26 7.81 -24.07
N GLN A 34 0.27 7.59 -22.75
CA GLN A 34 1.07 6.54 -22.13
C GLN A 34 0.52 5.14 -22.42
N ALA A 35 -0.81 4.99 -22.51
CA ALA A 35 -1.47 3.72 -22.84
C ALA A 35 -1.55 3.44 -24.36
N ASP A 36 -1.05 4.33 -25.19
CA ASP A 36 -1.19 4.28 -26.67
C ASP A 36 -2.66 4.11 -27.13
N VAL A 37 -3.54 4.91 -26.54
CA VAL A 37 -4.97 4.93 -26.88
C VAL A 37 -5.48 6.36 -27.05
N SER A 38 -6.69 6.51 -27.61
CA SER A 38 -7.35 7.82 -27.64
C SER A 38 -7.98 8.18 -26.29
N LYS A 39 -7.99 9.48 -25.94
CA LYS A 39 -8.74 10.00 -24.78
C LYS A 39 -10.21 9.62 -24.85
N THR A 40 -10.81 9.61 -26.06
CA THR A 40 -12.20 9.21 -26.29
C THR A 40 -12.43 7.77 -25.88
N LEU A 41 -11.47 6.88 -26.10
CA LEU A 41 -11.56 5.49 -25.69
C LEU A 41 -11.58 5.38 -24.14
N ILE A 42 -10.73 6.11 -23.44
CA ILE A 42 -10.74 6.13 -21.98
C ILE A 42 -12.10 6.59 -21.44
N ILE A 43 -12.64 7.68 -22.02
CA ILE A 43 -13.98 8.18 -21.65
C ILE A 43 -15.06 7.15 -21.96
N SER A 44 -14.97 6.42 -23.07
CA SER A 44 -15.96 5.37 -23.40
C SER A 44 -15.93 4.17 -22.45
N TYR A 45 -14.78 3.89 -21.82
CA TYR A 45 -14.61 2.77 -20.90
C TYR A 45 -14.92 3.13 -19.45
N PHE A 46 -14.49 4.30 -19.00
CA PHE A 46 -14.55 4.72 -17.60
C PHE A 46 -15.50 5.89 -17.34
N GLY A 47 -15.86 6.65 -18.37
CA GLY A 47 -16.73 7.81 -18.24
C GLY A 47 -16.03 9.09 -17.77
N SER A 48 -15.19 9.01 -16.74
CA SER A 48 -14.55 10.20 -16.14
C SER A 48 -13.17 9.90 -15.56
N LYS A 49 -12.41 10.97 -15.23
CA LYS A 49 -11.13 10.86 -14.53
C LYS A 49 -11.29 10.26 -13.12
N GLU A 50 -12.40 10.59 -12.46
CA GLU A 50 -12.75 10.07 -11.15
C GLU A 50 -12.93 8.54 -11.20
N ALA A 51 -13.61 8.04 -12.21
CA ALA A 51 -13.81 6.60 -12.38
C ALA A 51 -12.52 5.87 -12.76
N VAL A 52 -11.65 6.47 -13.57
CA VAL A 52 -10.29 5.95 -13.82
C VAL A 52 -9.52 5.86 -12.52
N TYR A 53 -9.53 6.91 -11.71
CA TYR A 53 -8.83 6.91 -10.41
C TYR A 53 -9.42 5.88 -9.45
N ALA A 54 -10.74 5.74 -9.38
CA ALA A 54 -11.40 4.72 -8.57
C ALA A 54 -10.94 3.31 -8.98
N ALA A 55 -10.84 3.01 -10.28
CA ALA A 55 -10.30 1.74 -10.76
C ALA A 55 -8.83 1.54 -10.36
N CYS A 56 -8.01 2.59 -10.38
CA CYS A 56 -6.61 2.53 -9.93
C CYS A 56 -6.50 2.18 -8.44
N VAL A 57 -7.21 2.89 -7.58
CA VAL A 57 -7.15 2.64 -6.12
C VAL A 57 -7.72 1.28 -5.75
N THR A 58 -8.74 0.80 -6.45
CA THR A 58 -9.27 -0.56 -6.28
C THR A 58 -8.22 -1.60 -6.66
N LYS A 59 -7.56 -1.47 -7.82
CA LYS A 59 -6.49 -2.38 -8.24
C LYS A 59 -5.35 -2.42 -7.21
N ILE A 60 -4.85 -1.25 -6.79
CA ILE A 60 -3.78 -1.15 -5.79
C ILE A 60 -4.21 -1.77 -4.46
N GLY A 61 -5.40 -1.44 -3.96
CA GLY A 61 -5.92 -1.98 -2.70
C GLY A 61 -6.04 -3.49 -2.72
N THR A 62 -6.61 -4.06 -3.80
CA THR A 62 -6.74 -5.51 -3.98
C THR A 62 -5.37 -6.20 -4.05
N GLN A 63 -4.38 -5.61 -4.72
CA GLN A 63 -3.02 -6.17 -4.78
C GLN A 63 -2.38 -6.22 -3.39
N ILE A 64 -2.52 -5.18 -2.58
CA ILE A 64 -2.00 -5.15 -1.21
C ILE A 64 -2.73 -6.18 -0.34
N GLU A 65 -4.07 -6.18 -0.39
CA GLU A 65 -4.91 -7.10 0.39
C GLU A 65 -4.51 -8.56 0.13
N GLN A 66 -4.37 -8.93 -1.15
CA GLN A 66 -3.97 -10.28 -1.54
C GLN A 66 -2.56 -10.61 -1.07
N ALA A 67 -1.59 -9.73 -1.32
CA ALA A 67 -0.20 -9.95 -0.91
C ALA A 67 -0.08 -10.14 0.61
N VAL A 68 -0.80 -9.34 1.40
CA VAL A 68 -0.84 -9.45 2.86
C VAL A 68 -1.52 -10.76 3.30
N ALA A 69 -2.64 -11.14 2.67
CA ALA A 69 -3.34 -12.39 2.96
C ALA A 69 -2.43 -13.59 2.70
N ASP A 70 -1.75 -13.63 1.57
CA ASP A 70 -0.82 -14.71 1.20
C ASP A 70 0.37 -14.79 2.17
N ALA A 71 0.92 -13.64 2.57
CA ALA A 71 2.01 -13.58 3.55
C ALA A 71 1.60 -14.10 4.93
N LEU A 72 0.35 -13.82 5.36
CA LEU A 72 -0.16 -14.28 6.64
C LEU A 72 -0.56 -15.77 6.64
N ASN A 73 -0.98 -16.29 5.49
CA ASN A 73 -1.38 -17.69 5.33
C ASN A 73 -0.22 -18.61 4.95
N SER A 74 0.96 -18.07 4.64
CA SER A 74 2.14 -18.86 4.27
C SER A 74 2.60 -19.75 5.43
N PRO A 75 2.84 -21.05 5.20
CA PRO A 75 3.22 -22.02 6.23
C PRO A 75 4.66 -21.88 6.73
N HIS A 76 5.39 -20.86 6.34
CA HIS A 76 6.78 -20.68 6.74
C HIS A 76 6.90 -20.37 8.23
N HIS A 77 7.49 -21.31 8.96
CA HIS A 77 7.64 -21.34 10.42
C HIS A 77 8.75 -20.41 10.94
N LEU A 78 8.68 -19.13 10.66
CA LEU A 78 9.42 -18.17 11.48
C LEU A 78 8.61 -17.94 12.75
N ALA A 79 9.07 -18.52 13.87
CA ALA A 79 8.43 -18.37 15.17
C ALA A 79 8.76 -16.99 15.77
N GLY A 80 7.71 -16.27 16.22
CA GLY A 80 7.84 -15.02 16.96
C GLY A 80 6.81 -13.97 16.54
N ALA A 81 6.41 -13.12 17.48
CA ALA A 81 5.40 -12.07 17.25
C ALA A 81 5.81 -11.08 16.13
N GLY A 82 7.12 -10.85 15.91
CA GLY A 82 7.65 -9.99 14.85
C GLY A 82 7.63 -10.61 13.45
N ALA A 83 7.71 -11.95 13.36
CA ALA A 83 7.86 -12.66 12.08
C ALA A 83 6.68 -12.44 11.12
N ALA A 84 5.46 -12.30 11.64
CA ALA A 84 4.28 -12.00 10.81
C ALA A 84 4.39 -10.60 10.20
N GLY A 85 4.81 -9.60 10.98
CA GLY A 85 5.02 -8.23 10.51
C GLY A 85 6.10 -8.15 9.43
N GLU A 86 7.22 -8.86 9.60
CA GLU A 86 8.30 -8.92 8.61
C GLU A 86 7.82 -9.52 7.28
N ARG A 87 7.05 -10.61 7.32
CA ARG A 87 6.47 -11.21 6.10
C ARG A 87 5.51 -10.25 5.39
N VAL A 88 4.68 -9.54 6.14
CA VAL A 88 3.77 -8.53 5.57
C VAL A 88 4.54 -7.39 4.93
N LEU A 89 5.59 -6.87 5.58
CA LEU A 89 6.45 -5.85 5.00
C LEU A 89 7.13 -6.35 3.72
N ALA A 90 7.68 -7.56 3.73
CA ALA A 90 8.30 -8.17 2.56
C ALA A 90 7.29 -8.30 1.41
N ALA A 91 6.07 -8.75 1.68
CA ALA A 91 5.02 -8.86 0.68
C ALA A 91 4.63 -7.49 0.09
N ILE A 92 4.46 -6.46 0.92
CA ILE A 92 4.17 -5.11 0.46
C ILE A 92 5.30 -4.58 -0.42
N PHE A 93 6.57 -4.67 0.01
CA PHE A 93 7.69 -4.19 -0.78
C PHE A 93 7.81 -4.96 -2.11
N THR A 94 7.64 -6.29 -2.10
CA THR A 94 7.67 -7.08 -3.34
C THR A 94 6.56 -6.66 -4.31
N THR A 95 5.36 -6.35 -3.80
CA THR A 95 4.24 -5.88 -4.63
C THR A 95 4.55 -4.59 -5.39
N PHE A 96 5.32 -3.70 -4.79
CA PHE A 96 5.65 -2.40 -5.37
C PHE A 96 7.09 -2.30 -5.91
N GLU A 97 7.78 -3.43 -6.07
CA GLU A 97 9.13 -3.42 -6.64
C GLU A 97 9.12 -2.85 -8.06
N GLY A 98 10.00 -1.87 -8.31
CA GLY A 98 10.01 -1.09 -9.54
C GLY A 98 9.05 0.11 -9.58
N HIS A 99 8.00 0.14 -8.75
CA HIS A 99 6.98 1.20 -8.77
C HIS A 99 6.57 1.65 -7.36
N PRO A 100 7.50 2.01 -6.46
CA PRO A 100 7.18 2.32 -5.06
C PRO A 100 6.27 3.54 -4.88
N GLY A 101 6.18 4.39 -5.90
CA GLY A 101 5.27 5.53 -5.93
C GLY A 101 3.79 5.17 -5.96
N ASP A 102 3.43 4.00 -6.49
CA ASP A 102 2.05 3.59 -6.69
C ASP A 102 1.27 3.45 -5.38
N TRP A 103 1.94 3.06 -4.29
CA TRP A 103 1.38 3.09 -2.94
C TRP A 103 0.71 4.43 -2.60
N HIS A 104 1.35 5.54 -3.00
CA HIS A 104 0.88 6.88 -2.64
C HIS A 104 -0.39 7.32 -3.35
N VAL A 105 -0.76 6.67 -4.44
CA VAL A 105 -2.03 6.93 -5.14
C VAL A 105 -3.22 6.73 -4.18
N LEU A 106 -3.19 5.69 -3.32
CA LEU A 106 -4.21 5.45 -2.29
C LEU A 106 -4.33 6.57 -1.25
N PHE A 107 -3.27 7.35 -1.02
CA PHE A 107 -3.17 8.35 0.04
C PHE A 107 -3.12 9.77 -0.50
N ASP A 108 -3.40 9.96 -1.79
CA ASP A 108 -3.37 11.27 -2.44
C ASP A 108 -4.44 12.21 -1.83
N ARG A 109 -3.98 13.32 -1.28
CA ARG A 109 -4.82 14.34 -0.65
C ARG A 109 -5.40 15.32 -1.65
N SER A 110 -4.90 15.37 -2.88
CA SER A 110 -5.37 16.26 -3.93
C SER A 110 -6.69 15.81 -4.57
N VAL A 111 -7.16 14.60 -4.25
CA VAL A 111 -8.43 14.05 -4.75
C VAL A 111 -9.60 14.84 -4.15
N PRO A 112 -10.48 15.43 -4.97
CA PRO A 112 -11.64 16.18 -4.49
C PRO A 112 -12.65 15.26 -3.81
N HIS A 113 -13.58 15.84 -3.06
CA HIS A 113 -14.71 15.09 -2.52
C HIS A 113 -15.53 14.47 -3.68
N GLY A 114 -15.99 13.24 -3.50
CA GLY A 114 -16.78 12.51 -4.49
C GLY A 114 -16.28 11.07 -4.70
N PRO A 115 -16.78 10.39 -5.76
CA PRO A 115 -16.59 8.95 -5.95
C PRO A 115 -15.13 8.47 -5.94
N ALA A 116 -14.20 9.26 -6.48
CA ALA A 116 -12.77 8.95 -6.46
C ALA A 116 -12.20 8.89 -5.04
N ARG A 117 -12.51 9.89 -4.20
CA ARG A 117 -12.09 9.92 -2.79
C ARG A 117 -12.76 8.83 -1.97
N ASP A 118 -14.03 8.54 -2.26
CA ASP A 118 -14.79 7.53 -1.54
C ASP A 118 -14.23 6.13 -1.84
N ALA A 119 -13.91 5.83 -3.09
CA ALA A 119 -13.22 4.59 -3.46
C ALA A 119 -11.87 4.44 -2.74
N ALA A 120 -11.06 5.49 -2.71
CA ALA A 120 -9.79 5.46 -1.98
C ALA A 120 -9.99 5.27 -0.45
N ARG A 121 -11.04 5.87 0.12
CA ARG A 121 -11.39 5.68 1.54
C ARG A 121 -11.82 4.25 1.83
N GLU A 122 -12.63 3.67 0.97
CA GLU A 122 -13.07 2.28 1.06
C GLU A 122 -11.88 1.32 1.09
N GLN A 123 -10.96 1.45 0.12
CA GLN A 123 -9.77 0.62 0.07
C GLN A 123 -8.89 0.77 1.33
N ARG A 124 -8.68 2.00 1.80
CA ARG A 124 -7.94 2.23 3.06
C ARG A 124 -8.65 1.61 4.27
N THR A 125 -9.98 1.59 4.28
CA THR A 125 -10.75 0.95 5.38
C THR A 125 -10.55 -0.55 5.37
N ILE A 126 -10.58 -1.21 4.21
CA ILE A 126 -10.31 -2.65 4.05
C ILE A 126 -8.90 -2.98 4.57
N LEU A 127 -7.89 -2.24 4.10
CA LEU A 127 -6.50 -2.45 4.51
C LEU A 127 -6.29 -2.22 6.02
N ARG A 128 -6.97 -1.22 6.60
CA ARG A 128 -6.93 -0.99 8.05
C ARG A 128 -7.56 -2.14 8.84
N GLN A 129 -8.67 -2.68 8.40
CA GLN A 129 -9.30 -3.84 9.04
C GLN A 129 -8.37 -5.06 8.98
N GLN A 130 -7.72 -5.30 7.84
CA GLN A 130 -6.74 -6.36 7.69
C GLN A 130 -5.52 -6.15 8.60
N ALA A 131 -5.01 -4.91 8.68
CA ALA A 131 -3.90 -4.55 9.57
C ALA A 131 -4.28 -4.77 11.04
N PHE A 132 -5.48 -4.32 11.47
CA PHE A 132 -5.98 -4.52 12.83
C PHE A 132 -6.07 -6.02 13.18
N ALA A 133 -6.61 -6.85 12.29
CA ALA A 133 -6.69 -8.28 12.50
C ALA A 133 -5.30 -8.93 12.62
N GLY A 134 -4.34 -8.52 11.81
CA GLY A 134 -2.96 -8.99 11.86
C GLY A 134 -2.23 -8.58 13.15
N VAL A 135 -2.33 -7.32 13.53
CA VAL A 135 -1.74 -6.75 14.77
C VAL A 135 -2.36 -7.42 15.99
N SER A 136 -3.69 -7.55 16.05
CA SER A 136 -4.38 -8.18 17.18
C SER A 136 -3.96 -9.63 17.38
N ARG A 137 -3.80 -10.40 16.30
CA ARG A 137 -3.31 -11.77 16.35
C ARG A 137 -1.86 -11.83 16.84
N SER A 138 -0.99 -10.97 16.33
CA SER A 138 0.43 -10.94 16.67
C SER A 138 0.64 -10.53 18.13
N LEU A 139 0.02 -9.44 18.59
CA LEU A 139 0.18 -8.93 19.95
C LEU A 139 -0.59 -9.77 20.98
N GLY A 140 -1.74 -10.33 20.62
CA GLY A 140 -2.47 -11.27 21.45
C GLY A 140 -1.67 -12.53 21.81
N SER A 141 -0.79 -12.98 20.91
CA SER A 141 0.10 -14.12 21.17
C SER A 141 1.15 -13.85 22.27
N VAL A 142 1.40 -12.58 22.59
CA VAL A 142 2.30 -12.15 23.68
C VAL A 142 1.55 -11.52 24.85
N GLY A 143 0.21 -11.67 24.88
CA GLY A 143 -0.62 -11.26 26.02
C GLY A 143 -1.15 -9.82 25.97
N LEU A 144 -0.87 -9.04 24.91
CA LEU A 144 -1.45 -7.71 24.73
C LEU A 144 -2.81 -7.82 24.05
N THR A 145 -3.89 -7.65 24.84
CA THR A 145 -5.27 -7.86 24.40
C THR A 145 -6.19 -6.67 24.62
N ASP A 146 -5.71 -5.60 25.27
CA ASP A 146 -6.51 -4.39 25.49
C ASP A 146 -6.92 -3.77 24.15
N PRO A 147 -8.22 -3.52 23.90
CA PRO A 147 -8.70 -3.00 22.63
C PRO A 147 -8.13 -1.63 22.26
N VAL A 148 -7.86 -0.77 23.25
CA VAL A 148 -7.31 0.57 23.02
C VAL A 148 -5.84 0.47 22.59
N ASP A 149 -5.07 -0.39 23.26
CA ASP A 149 -3.69 -0.67 22.89
C ASP A 149 -3.58 -1.27 21.48
N LEU A 150 -4.50 -2.17 21.11
CA LEU A 150 -4.53 -2.76 19.77
C LEU A 150 -4.83 -1.73 18.67
N VAL A 151 -5.73 -0.78 18.93
CA VAL A 151 -6.00 0.35 18.02
C VAL A 151 -4.77 1.24 17.89
N ALA A 152 -4.12 1.58 19.02
CA ALA A 152 -2.90 2.38 19.00
C ALA A 152 -1.76 1.68 18.23
N ALA A 153 -1.54 0.39 18.50
CA ALA A 153 -0.52 -0.40 17.81
C ALA A 153 -0.79 -0.52 16.30
N THR A 154 -2.06 -0.65 15.90
CA THR A 154 -2.43 -0.64 14.48
C THR A 154 -2.09 0.69 13.83
N GLY A 155 -2.37 1.81 14.50
CA GLY A 155 -1.99 3.13 14.00
C GLY A 155 -0.47 3.28 13.84
N VAL A 156 0.31 2.81 14.82
CA VAL A 156 1.79 2.81 14.73
C VAL A 156 2.25 1.99 13.52
N TRP A 157 1.69 0.78 13.34
CA TRP A 157 2.00 -0.07 12.20
C TRP A 157 1.70 0.62 10.86
N GLU A 158 0.51 1.18 10.68
CA GLU A 158 0.11 1.87 9.44
C GLU A 158 1.04 3.04 9.10
N HIS A 159 1.39 3.86 10.09
CA HIS A 159 2.27 5.01 9.89
C HIS A 159 3.70 4.57 9.60
N MET A 160 4.18 3.51 10.22
CA MET A 160 5.49 2.94 9.94
C MET A 160 5.59 2.44 8.49
N VAL A 161 4.61 1.66 8.03
CA VAL A 161 4.55 1.21 6.63
C VAL A 161 4.54 2.41 5.68
N SER A 162 3.69 3.40 5.95
CA SER A 162 3.60 4.61 5.11
C SER A 162 4.90 5.41 5.08
N ALA A 163 5.61 5.51 6.20
CA ALA A 163 6.91 6.18 6.28
C ALA A 163 7.99 5.44 5.47
N LEU A 164 8.03 4.11 5.56
CA LEU A 164 8.95 3.28 4.78
C LEU A 164 8.68 3.36 3.28
N MET A 165 7.40 3.37 2.87
CA MET A 165 7.01 3.54 1.46
C MET A 165 7.36 4.95 0.94
N LEU A 166 7.21 5.98 1.78
CA LEU A 166 7.63 7.34 1.43
C LEU A 166 9.14 7.44 1.27
N PHE A 167 9.91 6.82 2.16
CA PHE A 167 11.36 6.72 2.03
C PHE A 167 11.72 6.05 0.71
N TRP A 168 11.13 4.90 0.41
CA TRP A 168 11.43 4.13 -0.80
C TRP A 168 11.08 4.88 -2.10
N ARG A 169 9.97 5.60 -2.14
CA ARG A 169 9.62 6.48 -3.26
C ARG A 169 10.72 7.49 -3.58
N ASN A 170 11.41 7.99 -2.55
CA ASN A 170 12.51 8.95 -2.69
C ASN A 170 13.87 8.28 -2.95
N HIS A 171 13.93 6.95 -2.86
CA HIS A 171 15.11 6.11 -3.09
C HIS A 171 14.72 4.91 -3.98
N PRO A 172 14.25 5.16 -5.21
CA PRO A 172 13.73 4.12 -6.09
C PRO A 172 14.79 3.12 -6.58
N GLU A 173 16.07 3.41 -6.37
CA GLU A 173 17.20 2.54 -6.63
C GLU A 173 17.32 1.38 -5.64
N GLU A 174 16.69 1.47 -4.47
CA GLU A 174 16.71 0.41 -3.47
C GLU A 174 15.77 -0.74 -3.89
N SER A 175 16.24 -2.00 -3.77
CA SER A 175 15.41 -3.16 -4.04
C SER A 175 14.42 -3.44 -2.89
N ALA A 176 13.35 -4.21 -3.16
CA ALA A 176 12.43 -4.66 -2.11
C ALA A 176 13.17 -5.40 -0.99
N ALA A 177 14.14 -6.25 -1.32
CA ALA A 177 14.96 -6.96 -0.34
C ALA A 177 15.79 -6.01 0.52
N ALA A 178 16.37 -4.96 -0.06
CA ALA A 178 17.11 -3.92 0.67
C ALA A 178 16.18 -3.15 1.62
N MET A 179 14.94 -2.86 1.21
CA MET A 179 13.94 -2.21 2.04
C MET A 179 13.51 -3.09 3.23
N VAL A 180 13.31 -4.40 3.04
CA VAL A 180 13.03 -5.35 4.12
C VAL A 180 14.17 -5.34 5.15
N ALA A 181 15.41 -5.47 4.68
CA ALA A 181 16.59 -5.48 5.55
C ALA A 181 16.75 -4.14 6.31
N ARG A 182 16.45 -3.01 5.67
CA ARG A 182 16.46 -1.68 6.29
C ARG A 182 15.39 -1.56 7.37
N ALA A 183 14.16 -1.94 7.06
CA ALA A 183 13.06 -1.95 8.01
C ALA A 183 13.39 -2.77 9.26
N HIS A 184 13.93 -3.98 9.06
CA HIS A 184 14.36 -4.85 10.16
C HIS A 184 15.42 -4.18 11.06
N ARG A 185 16.49 -3.61 10.46
CA ARG A 185 17.54 -2.93 11.24
C ARG A 185 17.00 -1.76 12.05
N VAL A 186 16.15 -0.91 11.44
CA VAL A 186 15.58 0.27 12.10
C VAL A 186 14.68 -0.16 13.25
N LEU A 187 13.79 -1.13 13.03
CA LEU A 187 12.88 -1.64 14.06
C LEU A 187 13.62 -2.31 15.21
N ALA A 188 14.64 -3.12 14.92
CA ALA A 188 15.47 -3.75 15.94
C ALA A 188 16.22 -2.71 16.80
N ALA A 189 16.76 -1.67 16.18
CA ALA A 189 17.43 -0.59 16.89
C ALA A 189 16.47 0.20 17.80
N MET A 190 15.26 0.49 17.33
CA MET A 190 14.23 1.17 18.13
C MET A 190 13.77 0.30 19.31
N ALA A 191 13.55 -1.00 19.11
CA ALA A 191 13.13 -1.92 20.15
C ALA A 191 14.24 -2.12 21.21
N GLY A 192 15.49 -2.28 20.81
CA GLY A 192 16.64 -2.46 21.72
C GLY A 192 16.81 -1.29 22.67
N HIS A 193 16.73 -0.05 22.18
CA HIS A 193 16.86 1.14 23.03
C HIS A 193 15.71 1.32 24.05
N THR A 194 14.55 0.77 23.78
CA THR A 194 13.38 0.89 24.67
C THR A 194 13.49 -0.08 25.85
N LEU A 195 14.01 -1.28 25.64
CA LEU A 195 14.13 -2.32 26.67
C LEU A 195 15.20 -2.00 27.72
N ASP A 196 16.30 -1.37 27.35
CA ASP A 196 17.37 -0.98 28.27
C ASP A 196 16.96 0.15 29.23
N ARG A 197 16.04 1.03 28.82
CA ARG A 197 15.51 2.12 29.67
C ARG A 197 14.42 1.70 30.66
N VAL A 198 13.73 0.61 30.40
CA VAL A 198 12.65 0.11 31.27
C VAL A 198 13.21 -0.81 32.37
N ARG A 199 14.46 -1.31 32.22
CA ARG A 199 15.13 -2.20 33.18
C ARG A 199 16.12 -1.48 34.13
N GLY A 200 16.34 -0.21 33.97
CA GLY A 200 17.15 0.66 34.86
C GLY A 200 16.28 1.60 35.69
#